data_3710df80efa9a01e5643f12d08a10ff5
#
_entry.id   3710df80efa9a01e5643f12d08a10ff5
#
_cell.length_a   1.000
_cell.length_b   1.000
_cell.length_c   1.000
_cell.angle_alpha   90.00
_cell.angle_beta   90.00
_cell.angle_gamma   90.00
#
_symmetry.space_group_name_H-M   'P 1'
#
loop_
_entity.id
_entity.type
_entity.pdbx_description
1 polymer ?
#
loop_
_entity_poly.entity_id
_entity_poly.type
_entity_poly.pdbx_seq_one_letter_code
_entity_poly.pdbx_strand_id
1 'polypeptide(L)'
;MSEIREECGVFGIYSPKKENLSQIVYFGLFSLQHRGQESCGIAVNNEGIFSSYKDLGLVNDVITPSVIDKLGEGNIAVGHVRYGTTGGNERSNAQPIVVNHIKGSMALAHNGNLINSYELRSEFEAKGSIFHTTSDTEVIAHTIIEERLKADTIEEAVCEAMNRIKGAYSMVIMSPQKLIAARDENGFRPLCYGKTANGEYVVASESCSLDSVGAEFIRDIEKGEIVVFGKDGITSIKKHCNKSKQTLCVFEYIYFARPDSIIDGKNVYEARIKAGEILAKENPVNADIVVGVPDSGLDAALGYSKASGIPYGIGLIKNKYIGRTFIHPEVKSRMDKVKIKLNPMANVVKGKRVILIDDSIVRGTTSGRIVKLLREAGAIEVHMRVSAPPFVNPCYYGIDIDSKDNLIACKYTIEEIAKKIGADTLGYLSLDGVKKIGYVNEKSGFCIACFDGNYPTKIPTEKFKNRFERKINEEKSK
;
A
#
# COMPACT_ATOMS: atom_id res chain seq x y z
N MET A 1 8.11 -7.41 12.95
CA MET A 1 7.11 -7.18 11.87
C MET A 1 6.38 -5.92 12.23
N SER A 2 6.43 -4.94 11.35
CA SER A 2 5.81 -3.62 11.51
C SER A 2 4.36 -3.75 12.03
N GLU A 3 3.97 -2.84 12.92
CA GLU A 3 2.58 -2.69 13.38
C GLU A 3 1.72 -1.98 12.35
N ILE A 4 2.34 -1.42 11.31
CA ILE A 4 1.67 -0.81 10.17
C ILE A 4 1.17 -1.91 9.26
N ARG A 5 -0.07 -1.74 8.86
CA ARG A 5 -0.74 -2.65 7.96
C ARG A 5 -0.62 -2.11 6.54
N GLU A 6 -0.65 -3.02 5.60
CA GLU A 6 -0.31 -2.81 4.20
C GLU A 6 -1.38 -2.05 3.43
N GLU A 7 -1.03 -1.70 2.21
CA GLU A 7 -1.82 -0.94 1.27
C GLU A 7 -2.29 -1.84 0.14
N CYS A 8 -3.39 -1.48 -0.53
CA CYS A 8 -3.92 -2.20 -1.67
C CYS A 8 -2.96 -2.22 -2.88
N GLY A 9 -3.15 -3.18 -3.77
CA GLY A 9 -2.49 -3.25 -5.08
C GLY A 9 -3.51 -3.37 -6.21
N VAL A 10 -3.32 -2.57 -7.26
CA VAL A 10 -4.14 -2.60 -8.48
C VAL A 10 -3.33 -3.15 -9.65
N PHE A 11 -4.02 -3.85 -10.54
CA PHE A 11 -3.46 -4.38 -11.78
C PHE A 11 -4.50 -4.26 -12.90
N GLY A 12 -4.06 -3.94 -14.12
CA GLY A 12 -4.91 -3.91 -15.29
C GLY A 12 -4.14 -4.31 -16.54
N ILE A 13 -4.83 -4.93 -17.50
CA ILE A 13 -4.25 -5.32 -18.78
C ILE A 13 -5.23 -5.05 -19.90
N TYR A 14 -4.73 -4.47 -20.98
CA TYR A 14 -5.40 -4.31 -22.26
C TYR A 14 -4.65 -5.10 -23.33
N SER A 15 -5.34 -6.03 -23.99
CA SER A 15 -4.79 -6.76 -25.14
C SER A 15 -5.52 -6.37 -26.43
N PRO A 16 -4.82 -6.20 -27.54
CA PRO A 16 -5.44 -6.01 -28.86
C PRO A 16 -6.11 -7.29 -29.35
N LYS A 17 -5.86 -8.43 -28.72
CA LYS A 17 -6.41 -9.74 -29.05
C LYS A 17 -7.17 -10.31 -27.85
N LYS A 18 -8.05 -11.24 -28.11
CA LYS A 18 -8.73 -12.02 -27.09
C LYS A 18 -7.81 -13.13 -26.59
N GLU A 19 -7.59 -13.18 -25.27
CA GLU A 19 -6.63 -14.08 -24.61
C GLU A 19 -7.10 -14.45 -23.21
N ASN A 20 -6.44 -15.43 -22.58
CA ASN A 20 -6.65 -15.77 -21.17
C ASN A 20 -5.97 -14.74 -20.25
N LEU A 21 -6.52 -13.52 -20.18
CA LEU A 21 -5.97 -12.43 -19.40
C LEU A 21 -6.07 -12.67 -17.89
N SER A 22 -7.01 -13.49 -17.43
CA SER A 22 -7.16 -13.81 -16.00
C SER A 22 -5.92 -14.48 -15.41
N GLN A 23 -5.21 -15.29 -16.22
CA GLN A 23 -3.95 -15.91 -15.80
C GLN A 23 -2.82 -14.87 -15.67
N ILE A 24 -2.74 -13.90 -16.58
CA ILE A 24 -1.74 -12.82 -16.51
C ILE A 24 -2.02 -11.93 -15.29
N VAL A 25 -3.29 -11.57 -15.07
CA VAL A 25 -3.71 -10.81 -13.88
C VAL A 25 -3.40 -11.58 -12.60
N TYR A 26 -3.61 -12.90 -12.57
CA TYR A 26 -3.23 -13.72 -11.41
C TYR A 26 -1.75 -13.55 -11.06
N PHE A 27 -0.83 -13.65 -12.02
CA PHE A 27 0.61 -13.46 -11.75
C PHE A 27 0.94 -12.04 -11.32
N GLY A 28 0.33 -11.04 -11.96
CA GLY A 28 0.46 -9.64 -11.57
C GLY A 28 0.00 -9.38 -10.13
N LEU A 29 -1.15 -9.91 -9.73
CA LEU A 29 -1.67 -9.79 -8.36
C LEU A 29 -0.83 -10.59 -7.35
N PHE A 30 -0.35 -11.77 -7.73
CA PHE A 30 0.51 -12.57 -6.87
C PHE A 30 1.81 -11.84 -6.54
N SER A 31 2.38 -11.12 -7.49
CA SER A 31 3.56 -10.26 -7.27
C SER A 31 3.27 -9.06 -6.35
N LEU A 32 2.02 -8.60 -6.30
CA LEU A 32 1.53 -7.52 -5.43
C LEU A 32 0.95 -8.02 -4.10
N GLN A 33 1.02 -9.33 -3.79
CA GLN A 33 0.42 -9.91 -2.59
C GLN A 33 0.94 -9.29 -1.27
N HIS A 34 2.15 -8.74 -1.29
CA HIS A 34 2.72 -8.02 -0.14
C HIS A 34 1.91 -6.76 0.21
N ARG A 35 1.19 -6.16 -0.74
CA ARG A 35 0.34 -4.97 -0.53
C ARG A 35 -1.02 -5.30 0.07
N GLY A 36 -1.60 -6.44 -0.26
CA GLY A 36 -2.93 -6.81 0.24
C GLY A 36 -3.09 -8.32 0.47
N GLN A 37 -3.54 -8.73 1.65
CA GLN A 37 -3.65 -10.13 2.07
C GLN A 37 -5.02 -10.51 2.63
N GLU A 38 -6.01 -9.60 2.60
CA GLU A 38 -7.33 -9.85 3.17
C GLU A 38 -8.34 -10.34 2.14
N SER A 39 -8.28 -9.78 0.93
CA SER A 39 -9.14 -10.21 -0.17
C SER A 39 -8.48 -9.90 -1.52
N CYS A 40 -8.92 -10.57 -2.55
CA CYS A 40 -8.52 -10.30 -3.93
C CYS A 40 -9.66 -10.59 -4.90
N GLY A 41 -9.52 -10.12 -6.13
CA GLY A 41 -10.47 -10.39 -7.18
C GLY A 41 -9.97 -9.97 -8.56
N ILE A 42 -10.62 -10.52 -9.57
CA ILE A 42 -10.37 -10.28 -10.99
C ILE A 42 -11.71 -10.05 -11.70
N ALA A 43 -11.73 -9.09 -12.60
CA ALA A 43 -12.80 -8.90 -13.57
C ALA A 43 -12.21 -8.95 -15.00
N VAL A 44 -12.85 -9.67 -15.89
CA VAL A 44 -12.46 -9.85 -17.30
C VAL A 44 -13.59 -9.35 -18.18
N ASN A 45 -13.25 -8.62 -19.22
CA ASN A 45 -14.16 -8.15 -20.25
C ASN A 45 -13.96 -8.94 -21.54
N ASN A 46 -15.01 -9.58 -21.99
CA ASN A 46 -15.11 -10.23 -23.28
C ASN A 46 -16.09 -9.45 -24.17
N GLU A 47 -15.58 -8.49 -24.93
CA GLU A 47 -16.37 -7.70 -25.89
C GLU A 47 -17.64 -7.05 -25.28
N GLY A 48 -17.52 -6.55 -24.05
CA GLY A 48 -18.63 -5.89 -23.33
C GLY A 48 -19.34 -6.77 -22.32
N ILE A 49 -19.09 -8.08 -22.30
CA ILE A 49 -19.61 -9.02 -21.30
C ILE A 49 -18.56 -9.15 -20.19
N PHE A 50 -18.92 -8.79 -18.98
CA PHE A 50 -18.02 -8.84 -17.82
C PHE A 50 -18.22 -10.09 -17.00
N SER A 51 -17.15 -10.84 -16.81
CA SER A 51 -17.05 -11.93 -15.83
C SER A 51 -16.21 -11.45 -14.66
N SER A 52 -16.60 -11.75 -13.42
CA SER A 52 -15.80 -11.36 -12.25
C SER A 52 -15.86 -12.40 -11.14
N TYR A 53 -14.78 -12.52 -10.40
CA TYR A 53 -14.71 -13.31 -9.19
C TYR A 53 -13.85 -12.58 -8.15
N LYS A 54 -14.33 -12.54 -6.90
CA LYS A 54 -13.63 -11.94 -5.76
C LYS A 54 -14.03 -12.64 -4.47
N ASP A 55 -13.07 -12.79 -3.54
CA ASP A 55 -13.33 -13.37 -2.23
C ASP A 55 -12.28 -12.92 -1.20
N LEU A 56 -12.51 -13.32 0.06
CA LEU A 56 -11.56 -13.15 1.15
C LEU A 56 -10.46 -14.21 1.04
N GLY A 57 -9.20 -13.80 1.22
CA GLY A 57 -8.04 -14.67 1.20
C GLY A 57 -6.91 -14.18 0.30
N LEU A 58 -5.87 -15.00 0.19
CA LEU A 58 -4.72 -14.73 -0.67
C LEU A 58 -5.04 -15.07 -2.13
N VAL A 59 -4.27 -14.52 -3.04
CA VAL A 59 -4.47 -14.71 -4.50
C VAL A 59 -4.49 -16.19 -4.89
N ASN A 60 -3.56 -16.99 -4.36
CA ASN A 60 -3.48 -18.41 -4.63
C ASN A 60 -4.64 -19.23 -4.04
N ASP A 61 -5.26 -18.74 -2.97
CA ASP A 61 -6.37 -19.44 -2.31
C ASP A 61 -7.71 -19.11 -2.98
N VAL A 62 -7.85 -17.87 -3.47
CA VAL A 62 -9.09 -17.33 -4.07
C VAL A 62 -9.14 -17.59 -5.57
N ILE A 63 -8.06 -17.29 -6.30
CA ILE A 63 -8.02 -17.41 -7.77
C ILE A 63 -7.44 -18.76 -8.16
N THR A 64 -8.26 -19.78 -8.01
CA THR A 64 -7.93 -21.16 -8.39
C THR A 64 -8.00 -21.38 -9.89
N PRO A 65 -7.42 -22.46 -10.45
CA PRO A 65 -7.56 -22.80 -11.88
C PRO A 65 -9.01 -22.85 -12.35
N SER A 66 -9.92 -23.37 -11.54
CA SER A 66 -11.35 -23.40 -11.89
C SER A 66 -12.00 -22.02 -11.93
N VAL A 67 -11.49 -21.05 -11.18
CA VAL A 67 -11.92 -19.65 -11.24
C VAL A 67 -11.40 -19.01 -12.53
N ILE A 68 -10.13 -19.26 -12.88
CA ILE A 68 -9.54 -18.77 -14.13
C ILE A 68 -10.33 -19.27 -15.34
N ASP A 69 -10.67 -20.54 -15.36
CA ASP A 69 -11.49 -21.14 -16.43
C ASP A 69 -12.89 -20.50 -16.53
N LYS A 70 -13.52 -20.20 -15.39
CA LYS A 70 -14.84 -19.54 -15.35
C LYS A 70 -14.80 -18.07 -15.77
N LEU A 71 -13.71 -17.35 -15.50
CA LEU A 71 -13.52 -15.97 -15.94
C LEU A 71 -13.39 -15.90 -17.47
N GLY A 72 -12.82 -16.93 -18.07
CA GLY A 72 -12.70 -17.06 -19.52
C GLY A 72 -11.70 -16.11 -20.15
N GLU A 73 -11.75 -16.09 -21.50
CA GLU A 73 -10.91 -15.19 -22.30
C GLU A 73 -11.53 -13.80 -22.42
N GLY A 74 -10.69 -12.79 -22.62
CA GLY A 74 -11.10 -11.41 -22.83
C GLY A 74 -10.00 -10.58 -23.46
N ASN A 75 -10.31 -9.32 -23.70
CA ASN A 75 -9.36 -8.34 -24.23
C ASN A 75 -8.99 -7.25 -23.21
N ILE A 76 -9.71 -7.15 -22.10
CA ILE A 76 -9.37 -6.24 -20.98
C ILE A 76 -9.62 -6.99 -19.66
N ALA A 77 -8.71 -6.85 -18.71
CA ALA A 77 -8.94 -7.38 -17.37
C ALA A 77 -8.37 -6.45 -16.29
N VAL A 78 -9.02 -6.46 -15.12
CA VAL A 78 -8.63 -5.67 -13.95
C VAL A 78 -8.59 -6.58 -12.73
N GLY A 79 -7.57 -6.42 -11.91
CA GLY A 79 -7.39 -7.15 -10.67
C GLY A 79 -7.04 -6.26 -9.49
N HIS A 80 -7.28 -6.79 -8.29
CA HIS A 80 -7.03 -6.10 -7.03
C HIS A 80 -6.62 -7.06 -5.93
N VAL A 81 -5.66 -6.64 -5.11
CA VAL A 81 -5.37 -7.20 -3.79
C VAL A 81 -5.66 -6.15 -2.73
N ARG A 82 -6.46 -6.52 -1.72
CA ARG A 82 -6.97 -5.58 -0.73
C ARG A 82 -6.33 -5.79 0.64
N TYR A 83 -6.03 -4.66 1.26
CA TYR A 83 -5.97 -4.50 2.69
C TYR A 83 -7.04 -3.48 3.12
N GLY A 84 -7.86 -3.80 4.13
CA GLY A 84 -9.00 -2.96 4.54
C GLY A 84 -8.55 -1.76 5.34
N THR A 85 -8.53 -0.57 4.73
CA THR A 85 -8.33 0.72 5.40
C THR A 85 -9.65 1.40 5.71
N THR A 86 -10.58 1.38 4.75
CA THR A 86 -11.96 1.87 4.89
C THR A 86 -12.92 0.76 4.52
N GLY A 87 -13.96 0.55 5.34
CA GLY A 87 -14.89 -0.57 5.24
C GLY A 87 -14.38 -1.84 5.90
N GLY A 88 -15.30 -2.63 6.47
CA GLY A 88 -15.00 -3.89 7.16
C GLY A 88 -14.36 -4.94 6.24
N ASN A 89 -13.78 -5.99 6.84
CA ASN A 89 -13.24 -7.13 6.10
C ASN A 89 -14.37 -8.09 5.68
N GLU A 90 -15.22 -7.60 4.77
CA GLU A 90 -16.33 -8.33 4.19
C GLU A 90 -16.09 -8.56 2.70
N ARG A 91 -16.61 -9.67 2.19
CA ARG A 91 -16.52 -10.00 0.75
C ARG A 91 -17.13 -8.92 -0.15
N SER A 92 -18.14 -8.21 0.32
CA SER A 92 -18.77 -7.09 -0.39
C SER A 92 -17.76 -5.99 -0.73
N ASN A 93 -16.83 -5.71 0.19
CA ASN A 93 -15.77 -4.70 0.06
C ASN A 93 -14.57 -5.16 -0.78
N ALA A 94 -14.48 -6.45 -1.15
CA ALA A 94 -13.46 -6.92 -2.07
C ALA A 94 -13.63 -6.26 -3.45
N GLN A 95 -12.51 -6.01 -4.12
CA GLN A 95 -12.48 -5.37 -5.43
C GLN A 95 -11.97 -6.36 -6.49
N PRO A 96 -12.22 -6.11 -7.80
CA PRO A 96 -12.86 -4.95 -8.41
C PRO A 96 -14.36 -4.80 -8.06
N ILE A 97 -14.82 -3.53 -8.02
CA ILE A 97 -16.26 -3.21 -7.97
C ILE A 97 -16.78 -3.21 -9.40
N VAL A 98 -17.73 -4.08 -9.69
CA VAL A 98 -18.37 -4.18 -11.01
C VAL A 98 -19.77 -3.59 -10.93
N VAL A 99 -20.07 -2.65 -11.81
CA VAL A 99 -21.36 -1.96 -11.89
C VAL A 99 -21.88 -1.95 -13.32
N ASN A 100 -23.21 -2.07 -13.45
CA ASN A 100 -23.91 -1.95 -14.71
C ASN A 100 -24.76 -0.70 -14.72
N HIS A 101 -24.66 0.09 -15.77
CA HIS A 101 -25.45 1.30 -15.94
C HIS A 101 -25.90 1.47 -17.39
N ILE A 102 -26.75 2.45 -17.67
CA ILE A 102 -27.41 2.61 -18.98
C ILE A 102 -26.43 2.73 -20.18
N LYS A 103 -25.19 3.17 -19.94
CA LYS A 103 -24.16 3.29 -21.00
C LYS A 103 -23.18 2.11 -21.03
N GLY A 104 -23.47 1.00 -20.33
CA GLY A 104 -22.68 -0.23 -20.32
C GLY A 104 -22.18 -0.63 -18.94
N SER A 105 -21.26 -1.58 -18.90
CA SER A 105 -20.65 -2.09 -17.67
C SER A 105 -19.34 -1.35 -17.37
N MET A 106 -18.98 -1.26 -16.10
CA MET A 106 -17.69 -0.73 -15.63
C MET A 106 -17.17 -1.58 -14.48
N ALA A 107 -15.86 -1.86 -14.47
CA ALA A 107 -15.18 -2.43 -13.31
C ALA A 107 -14.10 -1.46 -12.83
N LEU A 108 -13.96 -1.30 -11.51
CA LEU A 108 -13.04 -0.36 -10.87
C LEU A 108 -12.23 -1.06 -9.80
N ALA A 109 -10.91 -0.92 -9.86
CA ALA A 109 -9.96 -1.22 -8.79
C ALA A 109 -9.29 0.07 -8.31
N HIS A 110 -9.17 0.24 -6.99
CA HIS A 110 -8.69 1.46 -6.34
C HIS A 110 -7.72 1.14 -5.22
N ASN A 111 -6.59 1.84 -5.22
CA ASN A 111 -5.64 1.90 -4.11
C ASN A 111 -5.59 3.33 -3.58
N GLY A 112 -5.90 3.51 -2.30
CA GLY A 112 -5.91 4.79 -1.62
C GLY A 112 -7.06 4.94 -0.64
N ASN A 113 -7.40 6.19 -0.30
CA ASN A 113 -8.51 6.54 0.57
C ASN A 113 -9.02 7.95 0.28
N LEU A 114 -10.33 8.08 0.05
CA LEU A 114 -10.96 9.38 -0.14
C LEU A 114 -11.22 10.06 1.20
N ILE A 115 -10.88 11.34 1.29
CA ILE A 115 -11.14 12.16 2.48
C ILE A 115 -12.57 12.74 2.51
N ASN A 116 -13.28 12.73 1.38
CA ASN A 116 -14.66 13.22 1.24
C ASN A 116 -15.66 12.13 0.82
N SER A 117 -15.32 10.86 1.07
CA SER A 117 -16.20 9.72 0.70
C SER A 117 -17.56 9.79 1.40
N TYR A 118 -17.59 10.26 2.66
CA TYR A 118 -18.83 10.37 3.41
C TYR A 118 -19.78 11.43 2.84
N GLU A 119 -19.25 12.61 2.53
CA GLU A 119 -20.02 13.72 1.96
C GLU A 119 -20.64 13.32 0.62
N LEU A 120 -19.83 12.74 -0.27
CA LEU A 120 -20.28 12.25 -1.57
C LEU A 120 -21.31 11.12 -1.41
N ARG A 121 -21.07 10.17 -0.51
CA ARG A 121 -22.02 9.09 -0.24
C ARG A 121 -23.36 9.63 0.25
N SER A 122 -23.35 10.58 1.19
CA SER A 122 -24.56 11.19 1.71
C SER A 122 -25.33 11.96 0.63
N GLU A 123 -24.64 12.61 -0.31
CA GLU A 123 -25.24 13.27 -1.48
C GLU A 123 -25.95 12.25 -2.37
N PHE A 124 -25.29 11.11 -2.69
CA PHE A 124 -25.87 10.07 -3.52
C PHE A 124 -27.04 9.36 -2.84
N GLU A 125 -26.95 9.02 -1.55
CA GLU A 125 -28.03 8.41 -0.78
C GLU A 125 -29.25 9.33 -0.72
N ALA A 126 -29.06 10.64 -0.57
CA ALA A 126 -30.14 11.63 -0.60
C ALA A 126 -30.84 11.70 -1.98
N LYS A 127 -30.15 11.33 -3.06
CA LYS A 127 -30.72 11.22 -4.41
C LYS A 127 -31.30 9.83 -4.68
N GLY A 128 -31.31 8.91 -3.70
CA GLY A 128 -31.87 7.57 -3.83
C GLY A 128 -30.90 6.50 -4.33
N SER A 129 -29.58 6.79 -4.40
CA SER A 129 -28.60 5.77 -4.75
C SER A 129 -28.48 4.71 -3.65
N ILE A 130 -28.40 3.44 -4.07
CA ILE A 130 -28.24 2.27 -3.19
C ILE A 130 -26.78 1.85 -3.22
N PHE A 131 -26.18 1.68 -2.04
CA PHE A 131 -24.82 1.19 -1.87
C PHE A 131 -24.83 -0.25 -1.33
N HIS A 132 -23.96 -1.08 -1.90
CA HIS A 132 -23.81 -2.49 -1.53
C HIS A 132 -22.57 -2.75 -0.66
N THR A 133 -21.67 -1.76 -0.56
CA THR A 133 -20.42 -1.85 0.18
C THR A 133 -20.28 -0.66 1.13
N THR A 134 -19.33 -0.76 2.05
CA THR A 134 -18.91 0.36 2.90
C THR A 134 -17.62 1.03 2.38
N SER A 135 -17.10 0.55 1.24
CA SER A 135 -15.88 1.06 0.61
C SER A 135 -16.11 2.41 -0.07
N ASP A 136 -15.12 3.28 0.00
CA ASP A 136 -15.04 4.52 -0.76
C ASP A 136 -14.91 4.29 -2.28
N THR A 137 -14.44 3.11 -2.69
CA THR A 137 -14.37 2.70 -4.11
C THR A 137 -15.75 2.71 -4.77
N GLU A 138 -16.81 2.32 -4.05
CA GLU A 138 -18.17 2.38 -4.60
C GLU A 138 -18.65 3.83 -4.75
N VAL A 139 -18.22 4.73 -3.88
CA VAL A 139 -18.48 6.17 -4.01
C VAL A 139 -17.80 6.73 -5.26
N ILE A 140 -16.56 6.30 -5.55
CA ILE A 140 -15.87 6.66 -6.80
C ILE A 140 -16.66 6.16 -8.00
N ALA A 141 -17.13 4.91 -7.98
CA ALA A 141 -17.93 4.34 -9.06
C ALA A 141 -19.22 5.14 -9.33
N HIS A 142 -19.96 5.49 -8.27
CA HIS A 142 -21.16 6.35 -8.40
C HIS A 142 -20.82 7.73 -8.97
N THR A 143 -19.71 8.33 -8.53
CA THR A 143 -19.28 9.64 -9.04
C THR A 143 -18.96 9.57 -10.54
N ILE A 144 -18.22 8.55 -10.98
CA ILE A 144 -17.90 8.35 -12.40
C ILE A 144 -19.20 8.12 -13.22
N ILE A 145 -20.13 7.33 -12.70
CA ILE A 145 -21.40 7.05 -13.40
C ILE A 145 -22.22 8.33 -13.54
N GLU A 146 -22.37 9.15 -12.50
CA GLU A 146 -23.10 10.42 -12.58
C GLU A 146 -22.49 11.35 -13.65
N GLU A 147 -21.17 11.47 -13.70
CA GLU A 147 -20.49 12.26 -14.74
C GLU A 147 -20.60 11.60 -16.12
N ARG A 148 -20.62 10.23 -16.21
CA ARG A 148 -20.77 9.51 -17.48
C ARG A 148 -22.14 9.72 -18.12
N LEU A 149 -23.18 10.02 -17.37
CA LEU A 149 -24.48 10.38 -17.91
C LEU A 149 -24.45 11.71 -18.66
N LYS A 150 -23.54 12.60 -18.33
CA LYS A 150 -23.37 13.94 -18.91
C LYS A 150 -22.29 13.97 -20.01
N ALA A 151 -21.25 13.14 -19.86
CA ALA A 151 -20.10 13.09 -20.76
C ALA A 151 -20.33 12.16 -21.97
N ASP A 152 -19.69 12.46 -23.10
CA ASP A 152 -19.74 11.62 -24.30
C ASP A 152 -18.86 10.38 -24.17
N THR A 153 -17.72 10.47 -23.47
CA THR A 153 -16.78 9.39 -23.29
C THR A 153 -16.55 9.04 -21.82
N ILE A 154 -16.06 7.83 -21.54
CA ILE A 154 -15.77 7.40 -20.18
C ILE A 154 -14.56 8.15 -19.60
N GLU A 155 -13.55 8.44 -20.39
CA GLU A 155 -12.38 9.21 -19.97
C GLU A 155 -12.72 10.67 -19.60
N GLU A 156 -13.69 11.30 -20.30
CA GLU A 156 -14.22 12.60 -19.88
C GLU A 156 -14.95 12.50 -18.55
N ALA A 157 -15.76 11.45 -18.36
CA ALA A 157 -16.45 11.23 -17.10
C ALA A 157 -15.47 11.02 -15.94
N VAL A 158 -14.38 10.24 -16.14
CA VAL A 158 -13.32 10.08 -15.15
C VAL A 158 -12.64 11.43 -14.86
N CYS A 159 -12.35 12.20 -15.90
CA CYS A 159 -11.74 13.52 -15.76
C CYS A 159 -12.62 14.49 -14.94
N GLU A 160 -13.93 14.50 -15.15
CA GLU A 160 -14.86 15.33 -14.37
C GLU A 160 -15.06 14.78 -12.95
N ALA A 161 -15.11 13.46 -12.76
CA ALA A 161 -15.16 12.84 -11.44
C ALA A 161 -13.95 13.21 -10.56
N MET A 162 -12.76 13.36 -11.14
CA MET A 162 -11.54 13.82 -10.43
C MET A 162 -11.68 15.25 -9.87
N ASN A 163 -12.57 16.09 -10.37
CA ASN A 163 -12.87 17.39 -9.75
C ASN A 163 -13.61 17.24 -8.42
N ARG A 164 -14.37 16.15 -8.24
CA ARG A 164 -15.26 15.92 -7.10
C ARG A 164 -14.63 15.08 -6.01
N ILE A 165 -13.97 13.97 -6.38
CA ILE A 165 -13.29 13.09 -5.43
C ILE A 165 -12.01 13.74 -4.90
N LYS A 166 -11.79 13.63 -3.58
CA LYS A 166 -10.62 14.24 -2.91
C LYS A 166 -9.95 13.17 -2.03
N GLY A 167 -8.63 13.21 -1.97
CA GLY A 167 -7.82 12.27 -1.20
C GLY A 167 -6.81 11.53 -2.07
N ALA A 168 -6.41 10.36 -1.61
CA ALA A 168 -5.44 9.51 -2.31
C ALA A 168 -6.17 8.48 -3.18
N TYR A 169 -5.79 8.39 -4.46
CA TYR A 169 -6.25 7.32 -5.32
C TYR A 169 -5.30 7.04 -6.49
N SER A 170 -5.04 5.76 -6.69
CA SER A 170 -4.57 5.18 -7.95
C SER A 170 -5.63 4.20 -8.42
N MET A 171 -6.23 4.46 -9.57
CA MET A 171 -7.39 3.73 -10.07
C MET A 171 -7.07 3.02 -11.38
N VAL A 172 -7.61 1.81 -11.53
CA VAL A 172 -7.67 1.10 -12.80
C VAL A 172 -9.13 0.80 -13.10
N ILE A 173 -9.61 1.31 -14.23
CA ILE A 173 -10.99 1.26 -14.63
C ILE A 173 -11.09 0.50 -15.96
N MET A 174 -12.00 -0.46 -16.03
CA MET A 174 -12.33 -1.22 -17.23
C MET A 174 -13.71 -0.81 -17.71
N SER A 175 -13.80 -0.40 -18.96
CA SER A 175 -15.05 -0.23 -19.70
C SER A 175 -15.15 -1.30 -20.80
N PRO A 176 -16.26 -1.41 -21.56
CA PRO A 176 -16.38 -2.39 -22.64
C PRO A 176 -15.29 -2.31 -23.72
N GLN A 177 -14.63 -1.17 -23.89
CA GLN A 177 -13.67 -0.95 -24.97
C GLN A 177 -12.30 -0.39 -24.52
N LYS A 178 -12.18 0.09 -23.28
CA LYS A 178 -11.00 0.82 -22.83
C LYS A 178 -10.58 0.36 -21.43
N LEU A 179 -9.27 0.28 -21.24
CA LEU A 179 -8.65 0.28 -19.92
C LEU A 179 -8.20 1.70 -19.61
N ILE A 180 -8.50 2.20 -18.43
CA ILE A 180 -8.17 3.56 -18.00
C ILE A 180 -7.42 3.48 -16.68
N ALA A 181 -6.29 4.18 -16.60
CA ALA A 181 -5.53 4.34 -15.38
C ALA A 181 -5.54 5.81 -14.97
N ALA A 182 -5.84 6.12 -13.72
CA ALA A 182 -5.87 7.49 -13.23
C ALA A 182 -5.19 7.60 -11.86
N ARG A 183 -4.39 8.64 -11.67
CA ARG A 183 -3.67 8.94 -10.43
C ARG A 183 -4.11 10.29 -9.87
N ASP A 184 -4.26 10.41 -8.55
CA ASP A 184 -4.70 11.66 -7.92
C ASP A 184 -3.78 12.86 -8.18
N GLU A 185 -4.29 14.09 -7.96
CA GLU A 185 -3.59 15.34 -8.23
C GLU A 185 -2.28 15.50 -7.43
N ASN A 186 -2.14 14.81 -6.31
CA ASN A 186 -0.96 14.83 -5.44
C ASN A 186 0.02 13.69 -5.74
N GLY A 187 -0.48 12.60 -6.36
CA GLY A 187 0.28 11.39 -6.63
C GLY A 187 0.64 10.61 -5.36
N PHE A 188 -0.30 10.51 -4.41
CA PHE A 188 -0.06 9.85 -3.12
C PHE A 188 0.34 8.39 -3.27
N ARG A 189 -0.29 7.66 -4.21
CA ARG A 189 -0.02 6.25 -4.45
C ARG A 189 0.68 6.06 -5.79
N PRO A 190 1.59 5.07 -5.89
CA PRO A 190 2.27 4.78 -7.14
C PRO A 190 1.31 4.15 -8.15
N LEU A 191 1.58 4.40 -9.43
CA LEU A 191 0.93 3.75 -10.56
C LEU A 191 1.85 3.85 -11.76
N CYS A 192 2.12 2.74 -12.42
CA CYS A 192 2.98 2.68 -13.60
C CYS A 192 2.36 1.82 -14.69
N TYR A 193 2.91 1.88 -15.90
CA TYR A 193 2.52 0.99 -16.97
C TYR A 193 3.70 0.55 -17.83
N GLY A 194 3.49 -0.58 -18.47
CA GLY A 194 4.44 -1.20 -19.37
C GLY A 194 3.76 -1.87 -20.54
N LYS A 195 4.57 -2.52 -21.39
CA LYS A 195 4.10 -3.24 -22.56
C LYS A 195 4.80 -4.58 -22.69
N THR A 196 4.06 -5.64 -22.96
CA THR A 196 4.63 -6.96 -23.24
C THR A 196 5.16 -7.07 -24.66
N ALA A 197 5.96 -8.08 -24.92
CA ALA A 197 6.46 -8.36 -26.27
C ALA A 197 5.32 -8.69 -27.27
N ASN A 198 4.18 -9.19 -26.79
CA ASN A 198 3.00 -9.50 -27.61
C ASN A 198 2.14 -8.27 -27.93
N GLY A 199 2.42 -7.14 -27.26
CA GLY A 199 1.75 -5.87 -27.54
C GLY A 199 0.66 -5.49 -26.52
N GLU A 200 0.44 -6.28 -25.44
CA GLU A 200 -0.48 -5.94 -24.36
C GLU A 200 0.07 -4.76 -23.54
N TYR A 201 -0.80 -3.85 -23.14
CA TYR A 201 -0.48 -2.81 -22.18
C TYR A 201 -0.87 -3.26 -20.77
N VAL A 202 0.04 -3.13 -19.84
CA VAL A 202 -0.11 -3.54 -18.44
C VAL A 202 0.03 -2.32 -17.54
N VAL A 203 -0.92 -2.16 -16.61
CA VAL A 203 -0.91 -1.12 -15.57
C VAL A 203 -0.79 -1.80 -14.21
N ALA A 204 0.06 -1.29 -13.33
CA ALA A 204 0.23 -1.85 -12.00
C ALA A 204 0.59 -0.78 -10.96
N SER A 205 0.33 -1.07 -9.68
CA SER A 205 0.78 -0.25 -8.56
C SER A 205 2.31 -0.16 -8.48
N GLU A 206 3.03 -1.23 -8.87
CA GLU A 206 4.49 -1.31 -8.79
C GLU A 206 5.10 -1.94 -10.03
N SER A 207 6.33 -1.50 -10.39
CA SER A 207 7.05 -2.03 -11.57
C SER A 207 7.41 -3.51 -11.44
N CYS A 208 7.65 -4.03 -10.24
CA CYS A 208 7.89 -5.46 -10.02
C CYS A 208 6.75 -6.36 -10.51
N SER A 209 5.53 -5.81 -10.60
CA SER A 209 4.37 -6.52 -11.15
C SER A 209 4.39 -6.57 -12.68
N LEU A 210 4.97 -5.55 -13.34
CA LEU A 210 5.23 -5.57 -14.77
C LEU A 210 6.26 -6.65 -15.11
N ASP A 211 7.36 -6.70 -14.35
CA ASP A 211 8.43 -7.69 -14.52
C ASP A 211 7.88 -9.13 -14.40
N SER A 212 6.99 -9.36 -13.44
CA SER A 212 6.39 -10.69 -13.19
C SER A 212 5.55 -11.24 -14.35
N VAL A 213 5.07 -10.37 -15.23
CA VAL A 213 4.28 -10.73 -16.42
C VAL A 213 5.02 -10.49 -17.72
N GLY A 214 6.33 -10.17 -17.66
CA GLY A 214 7.17 -9.94 -18.83
C GLY A 214 6.84 -8.66 -19.59
N ALA A 215 6.29 -7.66 -18.92
CA ALA A 215 6.03 -6.35 -19.50
C ALA A 215 7.23 -5.41 -19.26
N GLU A 216 7.76 -4.83 -20.32
CA GLU A 216 8.80 -3.80 -20.25
C GLU A 216 8.20 -2.52 -19.64
N PHE A 217 8.82 -2.00 -18.57
CA PHE A 217 8.43 -0.76 -17.93
C PHE A 217 8.59 0.42 -18.89
N ILE A 218 7.52 1.17 -19.12
CA ILE A 218 7.55 2.37 -19.96
C ILE A 218 7.76 3.61 -19.09
N ARG A 219 6.88 3.85 -18.10
CA ARG A 219 7.00 4.95 -17.15
C ARG A 219 5.96 4.88 -16.01
N ASP A 220 6.19 5.67 -15.00
CA ASP A 220 5.17 6.02 -14.02
C ASP A 220 4.08 6.89 -14.65
N ILE A 221 2.85 6.78 -14.16
CA ILE A 221 1.74 7.69 -14.47
C ILE A 221 1.91 8.94 -13.61
N GLU A 222 1.91 10.11 -14.25
CA GLU A 222 2.10 11.37 -13.55
C GLU A 222 0.93 11.65 -12.58
N LYS A 223 1.18 12.42 -11.54
CA LYS A 223 0.12 12.92 -10.67
C LYS A 223 -0.93 13.71 -11.47
N GLY A 224 -2.21 13.43 -11.23
CA GLY A 224 -3.32 14.05 -11.96
C GLY A 224 -3.48 13.59 -13.41
N GLU A 225 -2.73 12.60 -13.86
CA GLU A 225 -2.81 12.06 -15.21
C GLU A 225 -3.85 10.95 -15.31
N ILE A 226 -4.54 10.91 -16.45
CA ILE A 226 -5.38 9.80 -16.90
C ILE A 226 -4.74 9.23 -18.14
N VAL A 227 -4.44 7.93 -18.15
CA VAL A 227 -3.94 7.20 -19.32
C VAL A 227 -5.00 6.23 -19.78
N VAL A 228 -5.35 6.30 -21.05
CA VAL A 228 -6.38 5.48 -21.71
C VAL A 228 -5.72 4.55 -22.70
N PHE A 229 -5.98 3.26 -22.58
CA PHE A 229 -5.55 2.21 -23.48
C PHE A 229 -6.75 1.68 -24.23
N GLY A 230 -6.66 1.66 -25.55
CA GLY A 230 -7.74 1.21 -26.44
C GLY A 230 -7.22 0.82 -27.81
N LYS A 231 -8.14 0.51 -28.73
CA LYS A 231 -7.81 0.07 -30.10
C LYS A 231 -6.95 1.07 -30.88
N ASP A 232 -7.08 2.36 -30.56
CA ASP A 232 -6.36 3.44 -31.24
C ASP A 232 -5.01 3.74 -30.54
N GLY A 233 -4.58 2.90 -29.60
CA GLY A 233 -3.33 3.04 -28.84
C GLY A 233 -3.51 3.68 -27.47
N ILE A 234 -2.52 4.50 -27.06
CA ILE A 234 -2.48 5.18 -25.76
C ILE A 234 -2.85 6.65 -25.93
N THR A 235 -3.75 7.13 -25.07
CA THR A 235 -4.05 8.56 -24.94
C THR A 235 -3.77 9.01 -23.51
N SER A 236 -3.07 10.15 -23.34
CA SER A 236 -2.78 10.77 -22.06
C SER A 236 -3.56 12.08 -21.90
N ILE A 237 -4.31 12.20 -20.78
CA ILE A 237 -5.08 13.41 -20.46
C ILE A 237 -4.45 14.03 -19.20
N LYS A 238 -3.90 15.25 -19.33
CA LYS A 238 -3.12 15.95 -18.30
C LYS A 238 -3.83 17.14 -17.66
N LYS A 239 -5.16 17.24 -17.77
CA LYS A 239 -5.98 18.37 -17.25
C LYS A 239 -5.76 18.64 -15.76
N HIS A 240 -5.39 17.61 -14.97
CA HIS A 240 -5.20 17.69 -13.53
C HIS A 240 -3.72 17.70 -13.08
N CYS A 241 -2.75 17.51 -13.98
CA CYS A 241 -1.35 17.31 -13.61
C CYS A 241 -0.67 18.48 -12.88
N ASN A 242 -1.12 19.71 -13.12
CA ASN A 242 -0.50 20.91 -12.56
C ASN A 242 -1.29 21.56 -11.41
N LYS A 243 -2.31 20.88 -10.87
CA LYS A 243 -3.17 21.42 -9.82
C LYS A 243 -2.54 21.44 -8.43
N SER A 244 -1.58 20.55 -8.16
CA SER A 244 -0.90 20.46 -6.86
C SER A 244 0.58 20.11 -7.03
N LYS A 245 1.36 20.19 -5.95
CA LYS A 245 2.72 19.64 -5.90
C LYS A 245 2.66 18.12 -5.75
N GLN A 246 3.69 17.42 -6.24
CA GLN A 246 3.83 16.00 -5.98
C GLN A 246 4.01 15.74 -4.47
N THR A 247 3.25 14.79 -3.95
CA THR A 247 3.28 14.42 -2.52
C THR A 247 3.11 12.91 -2.38
N LEU A 248 4.02 12.15 -3.02
CA LEU A 248 4.07 10.69 -2.87
C LEU A 248 4.17 10.32 -1.39
N CYS A 249 3.42 9.34 -0.94
CA CYS A 249 3.56 8.81 0.41
C CYS A 249 4.98 8.25 0.60
N VAL A 250 5.77 8.84 1.49
CA VAL A 250 7.15 8.41 1.71
C VAL A 250 7.23 6.97 2.23
N PHE A 251 6.15 6.48 2.82
CA PHE A 251 6.06 5.12 3.35
C PHE A 251 6.10 4.05 2.26
N GLU A 252 5.83 4.41 1.02
CA GLU A 252 6.07 3.53 -0.14
C GLU A 252 7.53 3.11 -0.20
N TYR A 253 8.48 4.04 0.00
CA TYR A 253 9.90 3.70 0.05
C TYR A 253 10.31 3.02 1.37
N ILE A 254 9.73 3.40 2.49
CA ILE A 254 10.13 2.88 3.81
C ILE A 254 9.68 1.42 3.96
N TYR A 255 8.44 1.10 3.57
CA TYR A 255 7.83 -0.17 3.93
C TYR A 255 7.01 -0.84 2.82
N PHE A 256 6.05 -0.13 2.17
CA PHE A 256 5.03 -0.80 1.37
C PHE A 256 5.57 -1.47 0.11
N ALA A 257 6.34 -0.75 -0.70
CA ALA A 257 6.81 -1.26 -1.97
C ALA A 257 7.90 -2.32 -1.81
N ARG A 258 7.99 -3.21 -2.78
CA ARG A 258 9.08 -4.19 -2.87
C ARG A 258 10.40 -3.49 -3.22
N PRO A 259 11.55 -3.97 -2.68
CA PRO A 259 12.85 -3.36 -2.96
C PRO A 259 13.23 -3.30 -4.44
N ASP A 260 12.76 -4.25 -5.24
CA ASP A 260 13.00 -4.34 -6.68
C ASP A 260 12.12 -3.40 -7.52
N SER A 261 11.17 -2.68 -6.90
CA SER A 261 10.32 -1.71 -7.58
C SER A 261 11.01 -0.38 -7.83
N ILE A 262 10.61 0.28 -8.94
CA ILE A 262 10.91 1.68 -9.25
C ILE A 262 9.62 2.48 -9.10
N ILE A 263 9.66 3.58 -8.36
CA ILE A 263 8.52 4.48 -8.13
C ILE A 263 8.99 5.91 -8.37
N ASP A 264 8.28 6.64 -9.25
CA ASP A 264 8.59 8.03 -9.61
C ASP A 264 10.09 8.25 -9.92
N GLY A 265 10.69 7.28 -10.64
CA GLY A 265 12.08 7.30 -11.07
C GLY A 265 13.11 6.93 -10.01
N LYS A 266 12.70 6.48 -8.80
CA LYS A 266 13.61 6.05 -7.74
C LYS A 266 13.43 4.57 -7.42
N ASN A 267 14.52 3.81 -7.38
CA ASN A 267 14.51 2.43 -6.92
C ASN A 267 14.33 2.37 -5.40
N VAL A 268 13.42 1.50 -4.94
CA VAL A 268 13.05 1.37 -3.52
C VAL A 268 14.21 0.85 -2.67
N TYR A 269 14.97 -0.14 -3.17
CA TYR A 269 16.16 -0.65 -2.49
C TYR A 269 17.19 0.46 -2.22
N GLU A 270 17.49 1.29 -3.24
CA GLU A 270 18.42 2.41 -3.06
C GLU A 270 17.90 3.44 -2.05
N ALA A 271 16.60 3.70 -2.02
CA ALA A 271 15.99 4.61 -1.04
C ALA A 271 16.17 4.08 0.38
N ARG A 272 15.97 2.78 0.61
CA ARG A 272 16.20 2.13 1.92
C ARG A 272 17.66 2.10 2.33
N ILE A 273 18.57 1.80 1.41
CA ILE A 273 20.03 1.93 1.67
C ILE A 273 20.35 3.34 2.13
N LYS A 274 19.82 4.36 1.41
CA LYS A 274 20.03 5.76 1.74
C LYS A 274 19.49 6.15 3.12
N ALA A 275 18.31 5.62 3.50
CA ALA A 275 17.75 5.80 4.84
C ALA A 275 18.71 5.30 5.93
N GLY A 276 19.27 4.09 5.74
CA GLY A 276 20.26 3.52 6.66
C GLY A 276 21.54 4.33 6.75
N GLU A 277 22.07 4.82 5.62
CA GLU A 277 23.27 5.68 5.59
C GLU A 277 23.07 7.00 6.35
N ILE A 278 21.89 7.63 6.21
CA ILE A 278 21.57 8.87 6.91
C ILE A 278 21.39 8.58 8.41
N LEU A 279 20.64 7.52 8.73
CA LEU A 279 20.38 7.10 10.10
C LEU A 279 21.67 6.82 10.89
N ALA A 280 22.68 6.21 10.26
CA ALA A 280 23.98 5.97 10.88
C ALA A 280 24.72 7.26 11.25
N LYS A 281 24.60 8.30 10.41
CA LYS A 281 25.22 9.61 10.64
C LYS A 281 24.49 10.41 11.72
N GLU A 282 23.17 10.32 11.76
CA GLU A 282 22.33 11.05 12.71
C GLU A 282 22.32 10.38 14.09
N ASN A 283 22.42 9.05 14.16
CA ASN A 283 22.31 8.27 15.40
C ASN A 283 23.47 7.26 15.54
N PRO A 284 24.74 7.70 15.61
CA PRO A 284 25.86 6.80 15.77
C PRO A 284 25.82 6.13 17.15
N VAL A 285 26.31 4.89 17.22
CA VAL A 285 26.47 4.15 18.48
C VAL A 285 27.60 3.14 18.35
N ASN A 286 28.34 2.90 19.44
CA ASN A 286 29.39 1.90 19.47
C ASN A 286 28.77 0.50 19.68
N ALA A 287 28.92 -0.38 18.70
CA ALA A 287 28.37 -1.73 18.71
C ALA A 287 29.24 -2.69 17.88
N ASP A 288 28.93 -3.98 17.95
CA ASP A 288 29.72 -5.03 17.32
C ASP A 288 29.11 -5.54 16.02
N ILE A 289 27.80 -5.33 15.83
CA ILE A 289 27.08 -5.85 14.68
C ILE A 289 25.81 -5.07 14.39
N VAL A 290 25.48 -4.90 13.10
CA VAL A 290 24.20 -4.36 12.61
C VAL A 290 23.32 -5.51 12.15
N VAL A 291 22.07 -5.52 12.61
CA VAL A 291 21.05 -6.54 12.28
C VAL A 291 19.79 -5.85 11.80
N GLY A 292 19.23 -6.28 10.66
CA GLY A 292 17.94 -5.79 10.17
C GLY A 292 16.78 -6.69 10.61
N VAL A 293 15.63 -6.09 10.89
CA VAL A 293 14.38 -6.82 11.09
C VAL A 293 13.85 -7.25 9.71
N PRO A 294 13.66 -8.58 9.46
CA PRO A 294 13.12 -9.03 8.19
C PRO A 294 11.62 -8.66 8.00
N ASP A 295 11.18 -8.21 6.81
CA ASP A 295 11.99 -8.03 5.58
C ASP A 295 12.41 -6.55 5.40
N SER A 296 11.64 -5.60 5.89
CA SER A 296 11.72 -4.14 5.63
C SER A 296 12.97 -3.46 6.20
N GLY A 297 13.50 -3.95 7.32
CA GLY A 297 14.70 -3.40 7.95
C GLY A 297 16.02 -3.85 7.33
N LEU A 298 16.03 -4.83 6.42
CA LEU A 298 17.27 -5.44 5.90
C LEU A 298 18.11 -4.47 5.07
N ASP A 299 17.48 -3.76 4.14
CA ASP A 299 18.17 -2.85 3.23
C ASP A 299 18.71 -1.63 3.98
N ALA A 300 17.92 -1.07 4.90
CA ALA A 300 18.36 0.03 5.76
C ALA A 300 19.51 -0.40 6.70
N ALA A 301 19.49 -1.64 7.21
CA ALA A 301 20.59 -2.20 8.01
C ALA A 301 21.89 -2.30 7.19
N LEU A 302 21.81 -2.70 5.93
CA LEU A 302 22.97 -2.73 5.03
C LEU A 302 23.50 -1.31 4.80
N GLY A 303 22.62 -0.31 4.59
CA GLY A 303 23.01 1.09 4.46
C GLY A 303 23.67 1.64 5.72
N TYR A 304 23.12 1.32 6.89
CA TYR A 304 23.70 1.70 8.19
C TYR A 304 25.09 1.07 8.37
N SER A 305 25.25 -0.21 8.11
CA SER A 305 26.53 -0.93 8.19
C SER A 305 27.60 -0.27 7.29
N LYS A 306 27.26 0.00 6.02
CA LYS A 306 28.18 0.66 5.08
C LYS A 306 28.66 2.04 5.58
N ALA A 307 27.76 2.83 6.15
CA ALA A 307 28.08 4.18 6.59
C ALA A 307 28.80 4.23 7.96
N SER A 308 28.50 3.29 8.86
CA SER A 308 29.13 3.22 10.20
C SER A 308 30.42 2.43 10.23
N GLY A 309 30.68 1.57 9.22
CA GLY A 309 31.79 0.61 9.24
C GLY A 309 31.57 -0.59 10.17
N ILE A 310 30.44 -0.68 10.87
CA ILE A 310 30.10 -1.81 11.76
C ILE A 310 29.59 -2.96 10.90
N PRO A 311 30.10 -4.21 11.09
CA PRO A 311 29.71 -5.37 10.28
C PRO A 311 28.21 -5.63 10.28
N TYR A 312 27.63 -5.94 9.11
CA TYR A 312 26.29 -6.46 8.96
C TYR A 312 26.24 -7.96 9.26
N GLY A 313 25.17 -8.42 9.92
CA GLY A 313 24.92 -9.83 10.15
C GLY A 313 23.45 -10.21 10.15
N ILE A 314 23.15 -11.44 9.75
CA ILE A 314 21.80 -11.98 9.79
C ILE A 314 21.52 -12.46 11.22
N GLY A 315 21.06 -11.56 12.08
CA GLY A 315 20.73 -11.87 13.49
C GLY A 315 19.31 -12.39 13.71
N LEU A 316 18.43 -12.23 12.70
CA LEU A 316 17.03 -12.65 12.73
C LEU A 316 16.67 -13.37 11.42
N ILE A 317 15.96 -14.47 11.52
CA ILE A 317 15.41 -15.20 10.35
C ILE A 317 13.89 -15.24 10.43
N LYS A 318 13.25 -14.84 9.33
CA LYS A 318 11.80 -14.95 9.15
C LYS A 318 11.46 -16.33 8.60
N ASN A 319 10.52 -17.02 9.23
CA ASN A 319 9.96 -18.24 8.68
C ASN A 319 9.08 -17.91 7.46
N LYS A 320 9.59 -18.25 6.27
CA LYS A 320 8.92 -17.95 4.98
C LYS A 320 7.67 -18.79 4.73
N TYR A 321 7.53 -19.93 5.42
CA TYR A 321 6.38 -20.84 5.27
C TYR A 321 5.17 -20.45 6.12
N ILE A 322 5.30 -19.45 6.98
CA ILE A 322 4.21 -18.96 7.83
C ILE A 322 3.68 -17.64 7.27
N GLY A 323 2.51 -17.71 6.63
CA GLY A 323 1.77 -16.54 6.15
C GLY A 323 1.26 -15.67 7.32
N ARG A 324 0.81 -14.44 7.01
CA ARG A 324 0.18 -13.54 8.01
C ARG A 324 -1.17 -14.06 8.50
N THR A 325 -1.85 -14.84 7.68
CA THR A 325 -3.16 -15.46 7.95
C THR A 325 -3.08 -16.74 8.78
N PHE A 326 -1.88 -17.21 9.14
CA PHE A 326 -1.72 -18.40 9.94
C PHE A 326 -2.35 -18.20 11.34
N ILE A 327 -3.57 -18.73 11.50
CA ILE A 327 -4.30 -18.81 12.77
C ILE A 327 -4.36 -20.26 13.16
N HIS A 328 -3.45 -20.71 14.06
CA HIS A 328 -3.58 -22.02 14.67
C HIS A 328 -4.54 -21.92 15.86
N PRO A 329 -5.57 -22.79 15.96
CA PRO A 329 -6.56 -22.73 17.05
C PRO A 329 -5.95 -22.83 18.46
N GLU A 330 -4.80 -23.47 18.59
CA GLU A 330 -4.11 -23.71 19.88
C GLU A 330 -3.09 -22.63 20.27
N VAL A 331 -2.78 -21.66 19.38
CA VAL A 331 -1.83 -20.57 19.69
C VAL A 331 -2.52 -19.52 20.56
N LYS A 332 -2.54 -19.75 21.87
CA LYS A 332 -3.27 -18.94 22.88
C LYS A 332 -2.69 -17.56 23.12
N SER A 333 -1.41 -17.29 22.77
CA SER A 333 -0.79 -16.00 23.05
C SER A 333 -0.25 -15.30 21.78
N ARG A 334 -0.31 -13.96 21.78
CA ARG A 334 0.34 -13.14 20.74
C ARG A 334 1.87 -13.28 20.75
N MET A 335 2.46 -13.71 21.86
CA MET A 335 3.91 -13.97 22.01
C MET A 335 4.34 -15.19 21.21
N ASP A 336 3.56 -16.26 21.21
CA ASP A 336 3.89 -17.49 20.48
C ASP A 336 3.89 -17.25 18.96
N LYS A 337 2.99 -16.39 18.47
CA LYS A 337 2.92 -16.01 17.05
C LYS A 337 4.20 -15.31 16.55
N VAL A 338 4.88 -14.52 17.37
CA VAL A 338 6.13 -13.86 16.97
C VAL A 338 7.30 -14.85 16.99
N LYS A 339 7.40 -15.73 18.02
CA LYS A 339 8.44 -16.76 18.10
C LYS A 339 8.39 -17.73 16.90
N ILE A 340 7.19 -18.07 16.44
CA ILE A 340 7.03 -18.94 15.26
C ILE A 340 7.47 -18.23 13.97
N LYS A 341 7.28 -16.89 13.89
CA LYS A 341 7.56 -16.10 12.68
C LYS A 341 8.99 -15.58 12.57
N LEU A 342 9.62 -15.25 13.70
CA LEU A 342 10.97 -14.70 13.76
C LEU A 342 11.82 -15.50 14.73
N ASN A 343 12.96 -16.00 14.26
CA ASN A 343 13.91 -16.75 15.06
C ASN A 343 15.25 -16.00 15.15
N PRO A 344 15.78 -15.72 16.37
CA PRO A 344 17.09 -15.10 16.53
C PRO A 344 18.21 -16.11 16.27
N MET A 345 19.28 -15.64 15.64
CA MET A 345 20.50 -16.40 15.38
C MET A 345 21.49 -16.24 16.54
N ALA A 346 21.39 -17.10 17.57
CA ALA A 346 22.21 -17.00 18.77
C ALA A 346 23.73 -16.98 18.50
N ASN A 347 24.20 -17.76 17.53
CA ASN A 347 25.61 -17.77 17.11
C ASN A 347 26.08 -16.44 16.51
N VAL A 348 25.17 -15.58 16.06
CA VAL A 348 25.47 -14.27 15.48
C VAL A 348 25.44 -13.19 16.54
N VAL A 349 24.49 -13.23 17.50
CA VAL A 349 24.22 -12.12 18.43
C VAL A 349 24.73 -12.35 19.86
N LYS A 350 25.04 -13.57 20.26
CA LYS A 350 25.48 -13.90 21.64
C LYS A 350 26.78 -13.18 22.00
N GLY A 351 26.75 -12.48 23.13
CA GLY A 351 27.89 -11.72 23.64
C GLY A 351 28.21 -10.45 22.88
N LYS A 352 27.29 -9.97 22.00
CA LYS A 352 27.50 -8.79 21.19
C LYS A 352 26.56 -7.65 21.57
N ARG A 353 27.03 -6.42 21.32
CA ARG A 353 26.23 -5.20 21.27
C ARG A 353 25.62 -5.10 19.87
N VAL A 354 24.32 -5.13 19.77
CA VAL A 354 23.58 -5.23 18.51
C VAL A 354 22.92 -3.91 18.17
N ILE A 355 23.16 -3.38 16.98
CA ILE A 355 22.30 -2.36 16.37
C ILE A 355 21.19 -3.08 15.63
N LEU A 356 19.95 -2.89 16.09
CA LEU A 356 18.76 -3.46 15.48
C LEU A 356 18.07 -2.39 14.62
N ILE A 357 17.98 -2.61 13.31
CA ILE A 357 17.33 -1.69 12.37
C ILE A 357 15.93 -2.20 12.04
N ASP A 358 14.91 -1.34 12.21
CA ASP A 358 13.54 -1.60 11.79
C ASP A 358 13.00 -0.41 10.97
N ASP A 359 11.89 -0.62 10.25
CA ASP A 359 11.26 0.44 9.43
C ASP A 359 10.56 1.50 10.28
N SER A 360 9.84 1.09 11.33
CA SER A 360 8.96 1.97 12.09
C SER A 360 8.56 1.40 13.46
N ILE A 361 8.16 2.29 14.38
CA ILE A 361 7.51 1.94 15.65
C ILE A 361 6.20 2.71 15.76
N VAL A 362 5.07 2.00 15.86
CA VAL A 362 3.73 2.60 16.05
C VAL A 362 3.29 2.47 17.51
N ARG A 363 3.10 1.24 17.99
CA ARG A 363 2.65 0.92 19.37
C ARG A 363 3.78 0.41 20.27
N GLY A 364 4.91 -0.02 19.69
CA GLY A 364 6.09 -0.55 20.39
C GLY A 364 5.98 -2.01 20.83
N THR A 365 4.83 -2.67 20.67
CA THR A 365 4.64 -4.06 21.13
C THR A 365 5.47 -5.06 20.35
N THR A 366 5.58 -4.88 19.05
CA THR A 366 6.38 -5.74 18.17
C THR A 366 7.87 -5.53 18.40
N SER A 367 8.32 -4.28 18.45
CA SER A 367 9.73 -3.93 18.69
C SER A 367 10.20 -4.46 20.03
N GLY A 368 9.40 -4.32 21.10
CA GLY A 368 9.74 -4.86 22.42
C GLY A 368 9.89 -6.40 22.43
N ARG A 369 9.09 -7.11 21.64
CA ARG A 369 9.22 -8.57 21.49
C ARG A 369 10.51 -8.96 20.75
N ILE A 370 10.86 -8.23 19.69
CA ILE A 370 12.08 -8.50 18.91
C ILE A 370 13.30 -8.23 19.76
N VAL A 371 13.35 -7.13 20.51
CA VAL A 371 14.41 -6.83 21.46
C VAL A 371 14.56 -7.94 22.50
N LYS A 372 13.43 -8.40 23.07
CA LYS A 372 13.43 -9.52 24.04
C LYS A 372 13.99 -10.81 23.42
N LEU A 373 13.64 -11.15 22.17
CA LEU A 373 14.16 -12.33 21.48
C LEU A 373 15.71 -12.26 21.33
N LEU A 374 16.25 -11.10 20.98
CA LEU A 374 17.71 -10.91 20.86
C LEU A 374 18.40 -11.03 22.22
N ARG A 375 17.80 -10.48 23.30
CA ARG A 375 18.29 -10.63 24.67
C ARG A 375 18.30 -12.09 25.12
N GLU A 376 17.19 -12.83 24.87
CA GLU A 376 17.10 -14.26 25.16
C GLU A 376 18.13 -15.09 24.38
N ALA A 377 18.52 -14.64 23.18
CA ALA A 377 19.58 -15.23 22.37
C ALA A 377 21.02 -14.86 22.83
N GLY A 378 21.16 -14.00 23.85
CA GLY A 378 22.41 -13.65 24.48
C GLY A 378 23.05 -12.34 24.01
N ALA A 379 22.34 -11.44 23.34
CA ALA A 379 22.81 -10.08 23.08
C ALA A 379 23.00 -9.31 24.41
N ILE A 380 24.15 -8.66 24.58
CA ILE A 380 24.47 -7.90 25.80
C ILE A 380 23.91 -6.49 25.78
N GLU A 381 23.86 -5.87 24.60
CA GLU A 381 23.19 -4.61 24.36
C GLU A 381 22.36 -4.68 23.07
N VAL A 382 21.21 -3.95 23.02
CA VAL A 382 20.38 -3.81 21.83
C VAL A 382 20.05 -2.34 21.63
N HIS A 383 20.64 -1.74 20.60
CA HIS A 383 20.45 -0.35 20.21
C HIS A 383 19.46 -0.30 19.04
N MET A 384 18.23 0.15 19.29
CA MET A 384 17.19 0.23 18.25
C MET A 384 17.40 1.48 17.39
N ARG A 385 17.37 1.32 16.09
CA ARG A 385 17.42 2.37 15.08
C ARG A 385 16.27 2.20 14.10
N VAL A 386 15.52 3.26 13.87
CA VAL A 386 14.30 3.25 13.07
C VAL A 386 14.50 4.09 11.82
N SER A 387 14.31 3.49 10.64
CA SER A 387 14.55 4.15 9.36
C SER A 387 13.42 5.11 8.92
N ALA A 388 12.50 5.43 9.81
CA ALA A 388 11.48 6.47 9.69
C ALA A 388 11.51 7.41 10.90
N PRO A 389 10.94 8.63 10.79
CA PRO A 389 10.62 9.46 11.95
C PRO A 389 9.53 8.84 12.83
N PRO A 390 9.35 9.31 14.08
CA PRO A 390 8.27 8.83 14.94
C PRO A 390 6.89 9.24 14.39
N PHE A 391 5.92 8.32 14.45
CA PHE A 391 4.53 8.61 14.13
C PHE A 391 3.88 9.42 15.24
N VAL A 392 3.38 10.61 14.90
CA VAL A 392 2.74 11.54 15.85
C VAL A 392 1.36 12.03 15.37
N ASN A 393 0.94 11.64 14.17
CA ASN A 393 -0.35 12.01 13.61
C ASN A 393 -0.99 10.83 12.87
N PRO A 394 -2.36 10.77 12.78
CA PRO A 394 -3.06 9.77 12.00
C PRO A 394 -2.82 9.96 10.50
N CYS A 395 -3.14 8.95 9.70
CA CYS A 395 -3.14 9.03 8.25
C CYS A 395 -4.57 9.07 7.72
N TYR A 396 -4.82 9.93 6.72
CA TYR A 396 -6.12 10.04 6.02
C TYR A 396 -6.06 9.54 4.57
N TYR A 397 -4.90 9.06 4.11
CA TYR A 397 -4.62 8.71 2.72
C TYR A 397 -4.43 7.20 2.49
N GLY A 398 -4.81 6.38 3.49
CA GLY A 398 -4.89 4.93 3.34
C GLY A 398 -4.00 4.10 4.26
N ILE A 399 -3.06 4.68 5.07
CA ILE A 399 -2.34 3.90 6.09
C ILE A 399 -3.25 3.69 7.30
N ASP A 400 -3.29 2.47 7.85
CA ASP A 400 -4.09 2.11 9.03
C ASP A 400 -3.48 2.69 10.33
N ILE A 401 -3.48 4.02 10.42
CA ILE A 401 -3.13 4.81 11.60
C ILE A 401 -4.32 5.74 11.87
N ASP A 402 -5.24 5.29 12.70
CA ASP A 402 -6.56 5.89 12.88
C ASP A 402 -6.62 6.97 13.97
N SER A 403 -5.73 6.91 14.97
CA SER A 403 -5.82 7.78 16.15
C SER A 403 -4.45 8.02 16.79
N LYS A 404 -4.25 9.23 17.33
CA LYS A 404 -3.08 9.59 18.16
C LYS A 404 -2.98 8.73 19.41
N ASP A 405 -4.10 8.24 19.95
CA ASP A 405 -4.15 7.43 21.16
C ASP A 405 -3.44 6.07 20.99
N ASN A 406 -3.27 5.61 19.76
CA ASN A 406 -2.57 4.37 19.45
C ASN A 406 -1.08 4.56 19.18
N LEU A 407 -0.58 5.82 19.10
CA LEU A 407 0.79 6.14 18.78
C LEU A 407 1.65 6.27 20.04
N ILE A 408 2.69 5.43 20.16
CA ILE A 408 3.57 5.44 21.33
C ILE A 408 4.33 6.76 21.47
N ALA A 409 4.75 7.36 20.34
CA ALA A 409 5.48 8.61 20.32
C ALA A 409 4.64 9.85 20.69
N CYS A 410 3.30 9.72 20.73
CA CYS A 410 2.41 10.75 21.28
C CYS A 410 2.34 10.73 22.82
N LYS A 411 2.78 9.63 23.46
CA LYS A 411 2.61 9.38 24.89
C LYS A 411 3.91 9.42 25.68
N TYR A 412 5.03 9.14 25.02
CA TYR A 412 6.32 8.89 25.67
C TYR A 412 7.45 9.55 24.90
N THR A 413 8.48 9.99 25.63
CA THR A 413 9.74 10.45 25.05
C THR A 413 10.52 9.29 24.41
N ILE A 414 11.54 9.60 23.61
CA ILE A 414 12.38 8.59 22.96
C ILE A 414 13.04 7.67 24.01
N GLU A 415 13.51 8.23 25.11
CA GLU A 415 14.16 7.50 26.21
C GLU A 415 13.14 6.59 26.93
N GLU A 416 11.93 7.06 27.15
CA GLU A 416 10.86 6.25 27.75
C GLU A 416 10.42 5.12 26.81
N ILE A 417 10.35 5.38 25.49
CA ILE A 417 10.06 4.35 24.49
C ILE A 417 11.16 3.29 24.50
N ALA A 418 12.45 3.70 24.51
CA ALA A 418 13.57 2.78 24.60
C ALA A 418 13.43 1.83 25.81
N LYS A 419 13.16 2.39 26.98
CA LYS A 419 12.91 1.61 28.22
C LYS A 419 11.74 0.65 28.08
N LYS A 420 10.62 1.11 27.50
CA LYS A 420 9.40 0.28 27.32
C LYS A 420 9.63 -0.89 26.38
N ILE A 421 10.39 -0.72 25.32
CA ILE A 421 10.73 -1.80 24.37
C ILE A 421 11.92 -2.65 24.83
N GLY A 422 12.61 -2.27 25.93
CA GLY A 422 13.75 -2.99 26.49
C GLY A 422 15.07 -2.76 25.73
N ALA A 423 15.16 -1.71 24.89
CA ALA A 423 16.37 -1.31 24.20
C ALA A 423 17.26 -0.42 25.08
N ASP A 424 18.58 -0.51 24.90
CA ASP A 424 19.55 0.36 25.62
C ASP A 424 19.49 1.79 25.09
N THR A 425 19.34 1.96 23.78
CA THR A 425 19.12 3.27 23.14
C THR A 425 18.13 3.14 21.98
N LEU A 426 17.45 4.25 21.67
CA LEU A 426 16.55 4.36 20.52
C LEU A 426 16.92 5.62 19.72
N GLY A 427 16.96 5.50 18.40
CA GLY A 427 17.14 6.62 17.48
C GLY A 427 16.27 6.48 16.25
N TYR A 428 15.70 7.59 15.81
CA TYR A 428 14.86 7.68 14.61
C TYR A 428 15.55 8.46 13.50
N LEU A 429 15.23 8.16 12.26
CA LEU A 429 15.58 9.00 11.13
C LEU A 429 14.91 10.37 11.28
N SER A 430 15.62 11.45 10.99
CA SER A 430 15.06 12.81 11.08
C SER A 430 14.02 13.08 9.96
N LEU A 431 13.17 14.11 10.17
CA LEU A 431 12.27 14.62 9.13
C LEU A 431 13.01 15.08 7.86
N ASP A 432 14.20 15.67 8.03
CA ASP A 432 15.04 16.09 6.91
C ASP A 432 15.72 14.89 6.23
N GLY A 433 16.08 13.87 7.01
CA GLY A 433 16.63 12.63 6.50
C GLY A 433 15.61 11.88 5.61
N VAL A 434 14.38 11.73 6.10
CA VAL A 434 13.36 10.99 5.36
C VAL A 434 12.96 11.64 4.03
N LYS A 435 13.02 12.98 3.92
CA LYS A 435 12.79 13.69 2.65
C LYS A 435 13.86 13.40 1.59
N LYS A 436 15.05 12.97 2.02
CA LYS A 436 16.19 12.73 1.12
C LYS A 436 16.22 11.32 0.53
N ILE A 437 15.50 10.35 1.10
CA ILE A 437 15.61 8.94 0.69
C ILE A 437 15.12 8.70 -0.74
N GLY A 438 13.99 9.31 -1.11
CA GLY A 438 13.37 9.19 -2.45
C GLY A 438 13.65 10.39 -3.36
N TYR A 439 14.55 11.29 -2.97
CA TYR A 439 14.83 12.49 -3.77
C TYR A 439 15.50 12.11 -5.10
N VAL A 440 14.90 12.53 -6.21
CA VAL A 440 15.43 12.37 -7.57
C VAL A 440 15.80 13.74 -8.15
N ASN A 441 14.91 14.74 -8.01
CA ASN A 441 15.08 16.09 -8.54
C ASN A 441 14.15 17.08 -7.80
N GLU A 442 14.18 18.36 -8.18
CA GLU A 442 13.40 19.43 -7.56
C GLU A 442 11.87 19.24 -7.61
N LYS A 443 11.37 18.37 -8.48
CA LYS A 443 9.93 18.02 -8.54
C LYS A 443 9.54 16.94 -7.53
N SER A 444 10.52 16.24 -6.93
CA SER A 444 10.25 15.21 -5.92
C SER A 444 9.65 15.86 -4.67
N GLY A 445 8.49 15.37 -4.25
CA GLY A 445 7.80 15.81 -3.05
C GLY A 445 7.14 14.63 -2.36
N PHE A 446 7.11 14.67 -1.01
CA PHE A 446 6.61 13.56 -0.21
C PHE A 446 5.54 14.01 0.77
N CYS A 447 4.51 13.18 0.94
CA CYS A 447 3.64 13.23 2.08
C CYS A 447 4.35 12.60 3.28
N ILE A 448 4.56 13.40 4.32
CA ILE A 448 5.13 12.99 5.61
C ILE A 448 4.20 13.42 6.77
N ALA A 449 2.92 13.64 6.49
CA ALA A 449 1.95 14.21 7.43
C ALA A 449 1.77 13.37 8.71
N CYS A 450 1.96 12.04 8.63
CA CYS A 450 1.97 11.17 9.79
C CYS A 450 3.12 11.47 10.77
N PHE A 451 4.17 12.14 10.32
CA PHE A 451 5.33 12.53 11.13
C PHE A 451 5.30 14.01 11.55
N ASP A 452 4.86 14.95 10.66
CA ASP A 452 4.96 16.38 10.90
C ASP A 452 3.61 17.10 11.06
N GLY A 453 2.48 16.44 10.76
CA GLY A 453 1.13 17.01 10.84
C GLY A 453 0.76 17.95 9.68
N ASN A 454 1.64 18.11 8.68
CA ASN A 454 1.37 18.97 7.52
C ASN A 454 0.67 18.16 6.42
N TYR A 455 -0.67 18.18 6.44
CA TYR A 455 -1.47 17.46 5.46
C TYR A 455 -1.59 18.25 4.15
N PRO A 456 -1.36 17.62 2.98
CA PRO A 456 -1.49 18.27 1.68
C PRO A 456 -2.93 18.71 1.32
N THR A 457 -3.94 18.14 1.99
CA THR A 457 -5.36 18.41 1.75
C THR A 457 -6.07 18.82 3.04
N LYS A 458 -7.33 19.24 2.95
CA LYS A 458 -8.18 19.43 4.14
C LYS A 458 -8.33 18.10 4.89
N ILE A 459 -8.27 18.16 6.21
CA ILE A 459 -8.47 16.98 7.09
C ILE A 459 -9.98 16.73 7.21
N PRO A 460 -10.45 15.47 7.08
CA PRO A 460 -11.85 15.13 7.37
C PRO A 460 -12.17 15.42 8.84
N THR A 461 -13.35 15.95 9.12
CA THR A 461 -13.81 16.14 10.51
C THR A 461 -14.13 14.79 11.13
N GLU A 462 -13.71 14.55 12.39
CA GLU A 462 -13.81 13.24 13.11
C GLU A 462 -15.22 12.63 13.19
N LYS A 463 -16.26 13.38 12.86
CA LYS A 463 -17.67 12.95 12.95
C LYS A 463 -18.08 11.82 11.99
N PHE A 464 -17.20 11.35 11.10
CA PHE A 464 -17.60 10.58 9.93
C PHE A 464 -17.01 9.17 9.83
N LYS A 465 -16.77 8.50 10.97
CA LYS A 465 -16.60 7.03 10.93
C LYS A 465 -17.93 6.38 10.54
N ASN A 466 -17.87 5.49 9.58
CA ASN A 466 -18.98 4.88 8.85
C ASN A 466 -20.12 4.45 9.77
N ARG A 467 -21.32 5.07 9.64
CA ARG A 467 -22.51 4.76 10.45
C ARG A 467 -22.97 3.30 10.34
N PHE A 468 -22.64 2.63 9.22
CA PHE A 468 -23.01 1.24 8.96
C PHE A 468 -22.09 0.21 9.65
N GLU A 469 -20.97 0.64 10.21
CA GLU A 469 -20.04 -0.20 10.97
C GLU A 469 -20.25 -0.12 12.47
N ARG A 470 -21.22 0.70 12.93
CA ARG A 470 -21.56 0.86 14.36
C ARG A 470 -22.84 0.11 14.70
N LYS A 471 -22.84 -0.57 15.84
CA LYS A 471 -24.06 -1.15 16.39
C LYS A 471 -25.01 -0.04 16.84
N ILE A 472 -26.31 -0.20 16.57
CA ILE A 472 -27.37 0.78 16.92
C ILE A 472 -27.31 1.18 18.41
N ASN A 473 -26.89 0.27 19.29
CA ASN A 473 -26.80 0.53 20.74
C ASN A 473 -25.57 1.37 21.14
N GLU A 474 -24.57 1.58 20.25
CA GLU A 474 -23.39 2.42 20.51
C GLU A 474 -23.67 3.91 20.27
N GLU A 475 -24.77 4.25 19.56
CA GLU A 475 -25.18 5.65 19.33
C GLU A 475 -25.90 6.29 20.55
N LYS A 476 -26.32 5.49 21.54
CA LYS A 476 -27.07 6.01 22.71
C LYS A 476 -26.18 6.36 23.92
N SER A 477 -24.85 6.19 23.80
CA SER A 477 -23.90 6.41 24.90
C SER A 477 -23.00 7.64 24.74
N LYS A 478 -23.44 8.66 23.97
CA LYS A 478 -22.77 9.98 23.91
C LYS A 478 -23.76 11.11 24.16
#